data_addcc149530fa4aa0c6aa5d8a93e63fc
#
_entry.id   addcc149530fa4aa0c6aa5d8a93e63fc
#
_cell.length_a   1.000
_cell.length_b   1.000
_cell.length_c   1.000
_cell.angle_alpha   90.00
_cell.angle_beta   90.00
_cell.angle_gamma   90.00
#
_symmetry.space_group_name_H-M   'P 1'
#
loop_
_entity.id
_entity.type
_entity.pdbx_description
1 polymer ?
#
loop_
_entity_poly.entity_id
_entity_poly.type
_entity_poly.pdbx_seq_one_letter_code
_entity_poly.pdbx_strand_id
1 'polypeptide(L)'
;MKAVIQRARNALVNVEGSVTGSIARGLLVYLGVAGEDSEKDAEWMAEKIANLRIFEDPQGKMNLSLKDIFTSAGNGEGVIGVLAVSQFTLLADARKGRRPYYGDAAAPERAKALYEYFIGKIKEQGLPCERGVFQAHMDVSYTNDGPVTIILEK
;
A
#
# COMPACT_ATOMS: atom_id res chain seq x y z
N MET A 1 6.62 -5.60 -10.17
CA MET A 1 5.65 -5.23 -9.12
C MET A 1 5.33 -3.74 -9.25
N LYS A 2 4.07 -3.34 -9.10
CA LYS A 2 3.66 -1.94 -9.20
C LYS A 2 2.87 -1.52 -7.98
N ALA A 3 3.19 -0.36 -7.41
CA ALA A 3 2.47 0.19 -6.28
C ALA A 3 2.05 1.64 -6.54
N VAL A 4 0.82 1.97 -6.13
CA VAL A 4 0.36 3.36 -5.96
C VAL A 4 0.27 3.60 -4.47
N ILE A 5 1.05 4.56 -3.99
CA ILE A 5 1.20 4.89 -2.57
C ILE A 5 0.62 6.28 -2.36
N GLN A 6 -0.26 6.41 -1.39
CA GLN A 6 -0.84 7.70 -1.01
C GLN A 6 -0.63 7.95 0.48
N ARG A 7 -0.15 9.14 0.82
CA ARG A 7 -0.15 9.59 2.21
C ARG A 7 -1.59 9.79 2.65
N ALA A 8 -2.00 9.05 3.67
CA ALA A 8 -3.41 8.92 4.01
C ALA A 8 -3.71 9.20 5.48
N ARG A 9 -4.92 9.72 5.72
CA ARG A 9 -5.56 9.81 7.03
C ARG A 9 -6.92 9.15 6.98
N ASN A 10 -7.30 8.51 8.11
CA ASN A 10 -8.61 7.87 8.29
C ASN A 10 -8.93 6.91 7.14
N ALA A 11 -7.93 6.09 6.75
CA ALA A 11 -8.11 5.12 5.68
C ALA A 11 -8.69 3.82 6.23
N LEU A 12 -9.70 3.28 5.54
CA LEU A 12 -10.31 2.02 5.88
C LEU A 12 -10.75 1.25 4.63
N VAL A 13 -10.80 -0.06 4.76
CA VAL A 13 -11.37 -0.98 3.77
C VAL A 13 -12.60 -1.63 4.37
N ASN A 14 -13.72 -1.53 3.64
CA ASN A 14 -14.97 -2.21 3.97
C ASN A 14 -15.24 -3.32 2.95
N VAL A 15 -15.62 -4.49 3.45
CA VAL A 15 -16.06 -5.63 2.63
C VAL A 15 -17.39 -6.11 3.20
N GLU A 16 -18.42 -6.10 2.36
CA GLU A 16 -19.79 -6.55 2.76
C GLU A 16 -20.31 -5.88 4.03
N GLY A 17 -20.04 -4.57 4.22
CA GLY A 17 -20.48 -3.79 5.37
C GLY A 17 -19.59 -3.92 6.62
N SER A 18 -18.50 -4.70 6.56
CA SER A 18 -17.57 -4.90 7.68
C SER A 18 -16.22 -4.28 7.39
N VAL A 19 -15.66 -3.52 8.34
CA VAL A 19 -14.29 -2.98 8.23
C VAL A 19 -13.29 -4.12 8.42
N THR A 20 -12.45 -4.34 7.41
CA THR A 20 -11.45 -5.42 7.39
C THR A 20 -10.03 -4.94 7.72
N GLY A 21 -9.76 -3.66 7.54
CA GLY A 21 -8.49 -3.03 7.88
C GLY A 21 -8.65 -1.52 7.93
N SER A 22 -7.92 -0.86 8.83
CA SER A 22 -7.96 0.60 8.95
C SER A 22 -6.68 1.16 9.57
N ILE A 23 -6.32 2.38 9.16
CA ILE A 23 -5.25 3.18 9.76
C ILE A 23 -5.74 4.60 10.02
N ALA A 24 -5.30 5.19 11.12
CA ALA A 24 -5.58 6.59 11.43
C ALA A 24 -4.70 7.52 10.58
N ARG A 25 -3.43 7.17 10.41
CA ARG A 25 -2.45 7.94 9.63
C ARG A 25 -1.39 7.01 9.03
N GLY A 26 -0.88 7.32 7.86
CA GLY A 26 0.20 6.55 7.25
C GLY A 26 0.12 6.49 5.74
N LEU A 27 0.29 5.28 5.19
CA LEU A 27 0.31 5.05 3.75
C LEU A 27 -0.78 4.06 3.35
N LEU A 28 -1.67 4.49 2.44
CA LEU A 28 -2.51 3.58 1.67
C LEU A 28 -1.69 3.11 0.47
N VAL A 29 -1.57 1.79 0.31
CA VAL A 29 -0.76 1.16 -0.73
C VAL A 29 -1.63 0.22 -1.56
N TYR A 30 -1.91 0.59 -2.81
CA TYR A 30 -2.45 -0.33 -3.80
C TYR A 30 -1.29 -1.08 -4.44
N LEU A 31 -1.29 -2.41 -4.36
CA LEU A 31 -0.20 -3.27 -4.82
C LEU A 31 -0.66 -4.22 -5.92
N GLY A 32 -0.07 -4.09 -7.11
CA GLY A 32 -0.21 -5.00 -8.25
C GLY A 32 1.02 -5.89 -8.38
N VAL A 33 0.78 -7.18 -8.55
CA VAL A 33 1.82 -8.21 -8.73
C VAL A 33 1.82 -8.67 -10.18
N ALA A 34 2.96 -8.53 -10.86
CA ALA A 34 3.18 -9.02 -12.23
C ALA A 34 3.59 -10.50 -12.25
N GLY A 35 3.44 -11.16 -13.41
CA GLY A 35 3.76 -12.57 -13.57
C GLY A 35 5.22 -12.93 -13.28
N GLU A 36 6.15 -12.00 -13.56
CA GLU A 36 7.60 -12.21 -13.38
C GLU A 36 8.11 -11.83 -11.98
N ASP A 37 7.26 -11.22 -11.14
CA ASP A 37 7.67 -10.76 -9.81
C ASP A 37 8.08 -11.91 -8.89
N SER A 38 9.01 -11.61 -7.99
CA SER A 38 9.57 -12.52 -7.00
C SER A 38 9.46 -11.95 -5.58
N GLU A 39 9.80 -12.77 -4.58
CA GLU A 39 9.91 -12.32 -3.19
C GLU A 39 10.91 -11.17 -3.02
N LYS A 40 12.01 -11.15 -3.80
CA LYS A 40 12.99 -10.05 -3.79
C LYS A 40 12.37 -8.72 -4.22
N ASP A 41 11.43 -8.75 -5.16
CA ASP A 41 10.73 -7.55 -5.62
C ASP A 41 9.75 -7.05 -4.56
N ALA A 42 9.05 -7.96 -3.89
CA ALA A 42 8.17 -7.64 -2.76
C ALA A 42 8.96 -7.08 -1.55
N GLU A 43 10.12 -7.65 -1.26
CA GLU A 43 11.02 -7.19 -0.20
C GLU A 43 11.56 -5.78 -0.49
N TRP A 44 12.07 -5.55 -1.71
CA TRP A 44 12.49 -4.23 -2.17
C TRP A 44 11.37 -3.20 -2.08
N MET A 45 10.15 -3.58 -2.52
CA MET A 45 8.99 -2.70 -2.48
C MET A 45 8.62 -2.33 -1.04
N ALA A 46 8.61 -3.29 -0.13
CA ALA A 46 8.32 -3.06 1.29
C ALA A 46 9.36 -2.14 1.94
N GLU A 47 10.66 -2.40 1.69
CA GLU A 47 11.74 -1.56 2.20
C GLU A 47 11.64 -0.13 1.67
N LYS A 48 11.41 0.01 0.36
CA LYS A 48 11.27 1.33 -0.28
C LYS A 48 10.10 2.11 0.31
N ILE A 49 8.92 1.50 0.42
CA ILE A 49 7.71 2.14 0.94
C ILE A 49 7.87 2.58 2.39
N ALA A 50 8.42 1.74 3.25
CA ALA A 50 8.63 2.06 4.66
C ALA A 50 9.56 3.25 4.89
N ASN A 51 10.49 3.50 3.95
CA ASN A 51 11.52 4.53 4.04
C ASN A 51 11.27 5.74 3.12
N LEU A 52 10.14 5.83 2.42
CA LEU A 52 9.79 7.02 1.63
C LEU A 52 9.65 8.23 2.54
N ARG A 53 10.43 9.28 2.27
CA ARG A 53 10.46 10.52 3.07
C ARG A 53 9.42 11.51 2.56
N ILE A 54 8.15 11.22 2.80
CA ILE A 54 6.99 11.98 2.30
C ILE A 54 6.08 12.53 3.40
N PHE A 55 6.53 12.49 4.65
CA PHE A 55 5.89 13.15 5.78
C PHE A 55 6.65 14.42 6.15
N GLU A 56 5.92 15.41 6.64
CA GLU A 56 6.49 16.70 6.98
C GLU A 56 7.28 16.63 8.30
N ASP A 57 8.44 17.30 8.31
CA ASP A 57 9.21 17.57 9.50
C ASP A 57 8.66 18.82 10.26
N PRO A 58 9.19 19.17 11.43
CA PRO A 58 8.75 20.36 12.17
C PRO A 58 8.89 21.68 11.42
N GLN A 59 9.65 21.72 10.34
CA GLN A 59 9.83 22.89 9.47
C GLN A 59 8.87 22.88 8.26
N GLY A 60 7.95 21.89 8.18
CA GLY A 60 6.98 21.76 7.10
C GLY A 60 7.57 21.21 5.80
N LYS A 61 8.76 20.59 5.82
CA LYS A 61 9.37 19.97 4.66
C LYS A 61 9.12 18.47 4.63
N MET A 62 8.81 17.90 3.46
CA MET A 62 8.74 16.46 3.28
C MET A 62 10.14 15.84 3.49
N ASN A 63 10.36 15.26 4.65
CA ASN A 63 11.67 14.81 5.11
C ASN A 63 11.62 13.56 5.98
N LEU A 64 10.48 13.23 6.56
CA LEU A 64 10.31 12.09 7.45
C LEU A 64 9.69 10.90 6.71
N SER A 65 10.13 9.71 7.07
CA SER A 65 9.56 8.44 6.62
C SER A 65 8.39 8.00 7.49
N LEU A 66 7.69 6.93 7.07
CA LEU A 66 6.67 6.30 7.92
C LEU A 66 7.28 5.78 9.23
N LYS A 67 8.51 5.25 9.19
CA LYS A 67 9.22 4.79 10.41
C LYS A 67 9.47 5.93 11.39
N ASP A 68 9.87 7.10 10.88
CA ASP A 68 10.14 8.26 11.73
C ASP A 68 8.89 8.74 12.44
N ILE A 69 7.77 8.87 11.72
CA ILE A 69 6.50 9.31 12.32
C ILE A 69 5.91 8.27 13.26
N PHE A 70 6.06 6.96 12.96
CA PHE A 70 5.62 5.88 13.84
C PHE A 70 6.40 5.88 15.16
N THR A 71 7.73 6.07 15.11
CA THR A 71 8.59 6.11 16.30
C THR A 71 8.32 7.34 17.18
N SER A 72 7.97 8.48 16.56
CA SER A 72 7.70 9.73 17.27
C SER A 72 6.25 9.89 17.74
N ALA A 73 5.35 8.99 17.33
CA ALA A 73 3.94 9.06 17.69
C ALA A 73 3.72 8.74 19.18
N GLY A 74 2.84 9.53 19.81
CA GLY A 74 2.39 9.29 21.18
C GLY A 74 1.30 8.23 21.27
N ASN A 75 1.06 7.72 22.47
CA ASN A 75 -0.06 6.85 22.78
C ASN A 75 -1.38 7.61 22.56
N GLY A 76 -2.23 7.15 21.64
CA GLY A 76 -3.58 7.70 21.42
C GLY A 76 -3.87 8.20 20.00
N GLU A 77 -2.91 8.20 19.10
CA GLU A 77 -3.11 8.65 17.71
C GLU A 77 -3.81 7.61 16.80
N GLY A 78 -4.22 6.46 17.33
CA GLY A 78 -4.72 5.34 16.54
C GLY A 78 -3.61 4.59 15.82
N VAL A 79 -3.98 3.72 14.85
CA VAL A 79 -3.00 2.94 14.10
C VAL A 79 -2.27 3.82 13.09
N ILE A 80 -0.95 4.00 13.29
CA ILE A 80 -0.04 4.60 12.31
C ILE A 80 0.68 3.47 11.59
N GLY A 81 0.52 3.37 10.26
CA GLY A 81 1.08 2.24 9.53
C GLY A 81 0.75 2.24 8.05
N VAL A 82 0.78 1.05 7.47
CA VAL A 82 0.39 0.80 6.08
C VAL A 82 -0.99 0.15 6.04
N LEU A 83 -1.85 0.60 5.12
CA LEU A 83 -3.05 -0.11 4.70
C LEU A 83 -2.81 -0.65 3.29
N ALA A 84 -2.57 -1.96 3.18
CA ALA A 84 -2.29 -2.61 1.91
C ALA A 84 -3.60 -3.09 1.24
N VAL A 85 -3.75 -2.81 -0.05
CA VAL A 85 -4.87 -3.23 -0.89
C VAL A 85 -4.33 -3.90 -2.15
N SER A 86 -4.69 -5.16 -2.39
CA SER A 86 -4.31 -5.84 -3.62
C SER A 86 -5.05 -5.24 -4.82
N GLN A 87 -4.33 -4.91 -5.90
CA GLN A 87 -4.88 -4.17 -7.05
C GLN A 87 -4.24 -4.65 -8.36
N PHE A 88 -4.72 -5.75 -8.93
CA PHE A 88 -4.17 -6.30 -10.18
C PHE A 88 -4.38 -5.36 -11.38
N THR A 89 -5.39 -4.49 -11.32
CA THR A 89 -5.67 -3.53 -12.40
C THR A 89 -4.56 -2.48 -12.60
N LEU A 90 -3.59 -2.37 -11.69
CA LEU A 90 -2.38 -1.57 -11.89
C LEU A 90 -1.49 -2.12 -13.02
N LEU A 91 -1.67 -3.40 -13.39
CA LEU A 91 -0.98 -4.05 -14.50
C LEU A 91 -1.77 -3.94 -15.82
N ALA A 92 -2.84 -3.15 -15.85
CA ALA A 92 -3.67 -2.98 -17.04
C ALA A 92 -2.92 -2.26 -18.17
N ASP A 93 -2.95 -2.84 -19.38
CA ASP A 93 -2.61 -2.15 -20.61
C ASP A 93 -3.87 -1.64 -21.33
N ALA A 94 -4.06 -0.32 -21.35
CA ALA A 94 -5.18 0.35 -21.99
C ALA A 94 -4.76 1.15 -23.23
N ARG A 95 -3.55 0.95 -23.76
CA ARG A 95 -3.04 1.70 -24.93
C ARG A 95 -3.77 1.37 -26.21
N LYS A 96 -4.39 0.19 -26.32
CA LYS A 96 -5.14 -0.25 -27.49
C LYS A 96 -6.60 -0.52 -27.14
N GLY A 97 -7.52 0.18 -27.81
CA GLY A 97 -8.94 -0.02 -27.63
C GLY A 97 -9.48 0.57 -26.32
N ARG A 98 -10.70 0.15 -25.94
CA ARG A 98 -11.42 0.65 -24.75
C ARG A 98 -11.48 -0.38 -23.61
N ARG A 99 -11.09 -1.62 -23.88
CA ARG A 99 -11.06 -2.70 -22.88
C ARG A 99 -9.62 -2.92 -22.45
N PRO A 100 -9.28 -2.70 -21.14
CA PRO A 100 -7.94 -2.94 -20.64
C PRO A 100 -7.56 -4.42 -20.78
N TYR A 101 -6.30 -4.68 -21.07
CA TYR A 101 -5.70 -6.02 -21.07
C TYR A 101 -4.93 -6.22 -19.76
N TYR A 102 -5.09 -7.38 -19.12
CA TYR A 102 -4.51 -7.70 -17.81
C TYR A 102 -3.53 -8.88 -17.85
N GLY A 103 -3.02 -9.26 -19.02
CA GLY A 103 -2.18 -10.44 -19.18
C GLY A 103 -0.84 -10.39 -18.45
N ASP A 104 -0.38 -9.20 -18.05
CA ASP A 104 0.86 -9.03 -17.30
C ASP A 104 0.69 -9.27 -15.79
N ALA A 105 -0.56 -9.37 -15.29
CA ALA A 105 -0.82 -9.66 -13.90
C ALA A 105 -0.51 -11.14 -13.57
N ALA A 106 0.06 -11.38 -12.39
CA ALA A 106 0.31 -12.73 -11.90
C ALA A 106 -1.00 -13.52 -11.70
N ALA A 107 -0.91 -14.85 -11.82
CA ALA A 107 -2.01 -15.73 -11.45
C ALA A 107 -2.41 -15.51 -9.97
N PRO A 108 -3.70 -15.67 -9.63
CA PRO A 108 -4.23 -15.26 -8.31
C PRO A 108 -3.48 -15.86 -7.12
N GLU A 109 -3.13 -17.14 -7.17
CA GLU A 109 -2.42 -17.83 -6.08
C GLU A 109 -1.03 -17.23 -5.85
N ARG A 110 -0.28 -16.97 -6.94
CA ARG A 110 1.04 -16.33 -6.88
C ARG A 110 0.94 -14.88 -6.41
N ALA A 111 -0.03 -14.15 -6.94
CA ALA A 111 -0.27 -12.76 -6.54
C ALA A 111 -0.60 -12.66 -5.05
N LYS A 112 -1.45 -13.56 -4.52
CA LYS A 112 -1.78 -13.63 -3.10
C LYS A 112 -0.55 -13.92 -2.25
N ALA A 113 0.26 -14.92 -2.63
CA ALA A 113 1.46 -15.28 -1.89
C ALA A 113 2.44 -14.11 -1.78
N LEU A 114 2.72 -13.41 -2.89
CA LEU A 114 3.63 -12.25 -2.90
C LEU A 114 3.04 -11.02 -2.19
N TYR A 115 1.72 -10.83 -2.25
CA TYR A 115 1.03 -9.79 -1.50
C TYR A 115 1.13 -10.03 0.02
N GLU A 116 0.90 -11.26 0.47
CA GLU A 116 1.05 -11.62 1.89
C GLU A 116 2.51 -11.54 2.35
N TYR A 117 3.45 -11.94 1.50
CA TYR A 117 4.88 -11.78 1.75
C TYR A 117 5.26 -10.29 1.93
N PHE A 118 4.79 -9.41 1.05
CA PHE A 118 4.98 -7.96 1.17
C PHE A 118 4.48 -7.44 2.53
N ILE A 119 3.27 -7.84 2.95
CA ILE A 119 2.71 -7.45 4.25
C ILE A 119 3.61 -7.93 5.40
N GLY A 120 4.10 -9.17 5.31
CA GLY A 120 5.07 -9.72 6.26
C GLY A 120 6.32 -8.86 6.36
N LYS A 121 6.87 -8.44 5.22
CA LYS A 121 8.09 -7.61 5.16
C LYS A 121 7.89 -6.20 5.73
N ILE A 122 6.72 -5.60 5.57
CA ILE A 122 6.38 -4.33 6.26
C ILE A 122 6.38 -4.54 7.78
N LYS A 123 5.77 -5.62 8.27
CA LYS A 123 5.70 -5.95 9.70
C LYS A 123 7.09 -6.27 10.30
N GLU A 124 7.94 -6.97 9.57
CA GLU A 124 9.33 -7.24 9.96
C GLU A 124 10.15 -5.95 10.16
N GLN A 125 9.76 -4.85 9.52
CA GLN A 125 10.37 -3.54 9.74
C GLN A 125 9.83 -2.79 10.97
N GLY A 126 8.98 -3.44 11.77
CA GLY A 126 8.40 -2.88 12.99
C GLY A 126 7.18 -1.98 12.75
N LEU A 127 6.62 -1.95 11.53
CA LEU A 127 5.47 -1.13 11.18
C LEU A 127 4.17 -1.93 11.21
N PRO A 128 3.08 -1.40 11.78
CA PRO A 128 1.75 -1.94 11.58
C PRO A 128 1.40 -2.00 10.09
N CYS A 129 0.82 -3.14 9.67
CA CYS A 129 0.31 -3.30 8.32
C CYS A 129 -1.08 -3.93 8.38
N GLU A 130 -2.07 -3.09 8.16
CA GLU A 130 -3.45 -3.47 7.95
C GLU A 130 -3.70 -3.82 6.49
N ARG A 131 -4.78 -4.55 6.19
CA ARG A 131 -5.02 -5.03 4.83
C ARG A 131 -6.49 -5.15 4.49
N GLY A 132 -6.78 -5.06 3.19
CA GLY A 132 -8.05 -5.52 2.63
C GLY A 132 -8.11 -7.03 2.47
N VAL A 133 -9.19 -7.53 1.87
CA VAL A 133 -9.42 -8.95 1.58
C VAL A 133 -9.06 -9.21 0.12
N PHE A 134 -8.11 -10.14 -0.11
CA PHE A 134 -7.67 -10.50 -1.45
C PHE A 134 -8.83 -11.04 -2.30
N GLN A 135 -9.00 -10.53 -3.52
CA GLN A 135 -10.07 -10.84 -4.48
C GLN A 135 -11.50 -10.43 -4.06
N ALA A 136 -11.70 -9.81 -2.90
CA ALA A 136 -13.02 -9.30 -2.56
C ALA A 136 -13.32 -7.99 -3.29
N HIS A 137 -14.61 -7.64 -3.39
CA HIS A 137 -15.03 -6.27 -3.67
C HIS A 137 -14.79 -5.43 -2.41
N MET A 138 -14.04 -4.34 -2.55
CA MET A 138 -13.61 -3.52 -1.44
C MET A 138 -14.03 -2.07 -1.66
N ASP A 139 -14.73 -1.48 -0.69
CA ASP A 139 -14.92 -0.04 -0.61
C ASP A 139 -13.77 0.55 0.20
N VAL A 140 -12.93 1.37 -0.44
CA VAL A 140 -11.77 2.00 0.20
C VAL A 140 -12.05 3.48 0.41
N SER A 141 -12.14 3.89 1.68
CA SER A 141 -12.41 5.27 2.07
C SER A 141 -11.20 5.87 2.79
N TYR A 142 -10.79 7.09 2.43
CA TYR A 142 -9.65 7.77 3.04
C TYR A 142 -9.60 9.24 2.68
N THR A 143 -8.79 10.00 3.40
CA THR A 143 -8.32 11.32 3.00
C THR A 143 -6.92 11.21 2.42
N ASN A 144 -6.73 11.57 1.15
CA ASN A 144 -5.38 11.72 0.59
C ASN A 144 -4.78 13.03 1.13
N ASP A 145 -3.82 12.88 2.04
CA ASP A 145 -3.24 13.99 2.77
C ASP A 145 -2.16 14.70 1.95
N GLY A 146 -2.42 15.98 1.64
CA GLY A 146 -1.47 16.82 0.92
C GLY A 146 -1.93 17.45 -0.39
N PRO A 147 -2.44 16.79 -1.44
CA PRO A 147 -2.36 15.34 -1.73
C PRO A 147 -0.93 14.88 -2.07
N VAL A 148 -0.55 13.73 -1.56
CA VAL A 148 0.72 13.08 -1.90
C VAL A 148 0.45 11.69 -2.47
N THR A 149 0.89 11.47 -3.70
CA THR A 149 0.73 10.20 -4.43
C THR A 149 2.02 9.87 -5.16
N ILE A 150 2.55 8.67 -4.91
CA ILE A 150 3.79 8.16 -5.51
C ILE A 150 3.48 6.86 -6.23
N ILE A 151 4.06 6.67 -7.40
CA ILE A 151 4.03 5.41 -8.14
C ILE A 151 5.42 4.79 -8.07
N LEU A 152 5.50 3.53 -7.65
CA LEU A 152 6.71 2.73 -7.70
C LEU A 152 6.51 1.55 -8.64
N GLU A 153 7.52 1.28 -9.41
CA GLU A 153 7.62 0.12 -10.28
C GLU A 153 8.96 -0.58 -10.07
N LYS A 154 8.91 -1.91 -10.03
CA LYS A 154 10.08 -2.76 -9.87
C LYS A 154 10.00 -3.91 -10.87
#